data_42b190c11b9a977fa04a63fd3fcdda29
#
_entry.id   42b190c11b9a977fa04a63fd3fcdda29
#
_cell.length_a   1.000
_cell.length_b   1.000
_cell.length_c   1.000
_cell.angle_alpha   90.00
_cell.angle_beta   90.00
_cell.angle_gamma   90.00
#
_symmetry.space_group_name_H-M   'P 1'
#
loop_
_entity.id
_entity.type
_entity.pdbx_description
1 polymer ?
#
loop_
_entity_poly.entity_id
_entity_poly.type
_entity_poly.pdbx_seq_one_letter_code
_entity_poly.pdbx_strand_id
1 'polypeptide(L)'
;MRKPDTDETIGNNVHGIRIARRISMQEAVNGMRELGHSWSKTTLFNIEHNTRRLLASEAFDLLICLGYDPEKDLMLIFGEPPSPADYSMQRCGRCATKVEDAWNVYLGALEVAEKSLTEETEKEEITKEYADAQRKKLRTWERSMSEAIKKK
;
A
#
# COMPACT_ATOMS: atom_id res chain seq x y z
N MET A 1 27.30 26.49 -1.85
CA MET A 1 26.55 25.45 -1.14
C MET A 1 27.04 24.10 -1.65
N ARG A 2 27.67 23.29 -0.78
CA ARG A 2 28.21 21.98 -1.21
C ARG A 2 27.03 21.05 -1.47
N LYS A 3 26.95 20.43 -2.65
CA LYS A 3 25.92 19.41 -2.92
C LYS A 3 26.10 18.27 -1.92
N PRO A 4 25.04 17.80 -1.23
CA PRO A 4 25.20 16.67 -0.32
C PRO A 4 25.83 15.50 -1.08
N ASP A 5 26.66 14.72 -0.39
CA ASP A 5 27.24 13.51 -0.95
C ASP A 5 26.11 12.56 -1.34
N THR A 6 26.17 11.99 -2.53
CA THR A 6 25.09 11.12 -3.04
C THR A 6 24.84 9.93 -2.09
N ASP A 7 25.92 9.40 -1.50
CA ASP A 7 25.80 8.28 -0.54
C ASP A 7 25.07 8.73 0.76
N GLU A 8 25.28 9.98 1.22
CA GLU A 8 24.57 10.56 2.37
C GLU A 8 23.07 10.73 2.10
N THR A 9 22.73 11.15 0.89
CA THR A 9 21.34 11.27 0.47
C THR A 9 20.64 9.92 0.45
N ILE A 10 21.29 8.89 -0.10
CA ILE A 10 20.74 7.52 -0.20
C ILE A 10 20.45 6.94 1.18
N GLY A 11 21.38 7.01 2.11
CA GLY A 11 21.19 6.46 3.46
C GLY A 11 20.08 7.15 4.24
N ASN A 12 20.02 8.49 4.17
CA ASN A 12 18.96 9.27 4.78
C ASN A 12 17.59 8.93 4.18
N ASN A 13 17.51 8.72 2.87
CA ASN A 13 16.29 8.31 2.19
C ASN A 13 15.85 6.91 2.62
N VAL A 14 16.75 5.93 2.67
CA VAL A 14 16.47 4.57 3.16
C VAL A 14 15.91 4.60 4.57
N HIS A 15 16.55 5.35 5.47
CA HIS A 15 16.04 5.55 6.82
C HIS A 15 14.62 6.15 6.80
N GLY A 16 14.42 7.23 6.05
CA GLY A 16 13.15 7.95 5.96
C GLY A 16 12.00 7.08 5.46
N ILE A 17 12.19 6.34 4.36
CA ILE A 17 11.16 5.47 3.78
C ILE A 17 10.82 4.29 4.72
N ARG A 18 11.80 3.72 5.42
CA ARG A 18 11.56 2.67 6.42
C ARG A 18 10.73 3.19 7.60
N ILE A 19 11.10 4.33 8.17
CA ILE A 19 10.36 4.95 9.29
C ILE A 19 8.95 5.35 8.85
N ALA A 20 8.78 5.89 7.65
CA ALA A 20 7.46 6.24 7.11
C ALA A 20 6.51 5.04 7.02
N ARG A 21 7.06 3.84 6.82
CA ARG A 21 6.32 2.56 6.82
C ARG A 21 6.19 1.93 8.20
N ARG A 22 6.81 2.51 9.23
CA ARG A 22 6.87 1.95 10.59
C ARG A 22 7.48 0.56 10.65
N ILE A 23 8.40 0.25 9.73
CA ILE A 23 9.10 -1.02 9.67
C ILE A 23 10.36 -0.91 10.54
N SER A 24 10.53 -1.86 11.47
CA SER A 24 11.73 -1.95 12.29
C SER A 24 12.95 -2.41 11.47
N MET A 25 14.15 -2.14 11.96
CA MET A 25 15.37 -2.69 11.34
C MET A 25 15.34 -4.21 11.24
N GLN A 26 14.75 -4.89 12.22
CA GLN A 26 14.69 -6.36 12.22
C GLN A 26 13.77 -6.88 11.12
N GLU A 27 12.61 -6.27 10.94
CA GLU A 27 11.65 -6.64 9.88
C GLU A 27 12.25 -6.41 8.50
N ALA A 28 12.86 -5.25 8.26
CA ALA A 28 13.53 -4.97 7.00
C ALA A 28 14.66 -5.97 6.69
N VAL A 29 15.50 -6.30 7.70
CA VAL A 29 16.57 -7.29 7.55
C VAL A 29 16.02 -8.69 7.28
N ASN A 30 14.93 -9.07 7.93
CA ASN A 30 14.30 -10.37 7.69
C ASN A 30 13.76 -10.45 6.24
N GLY A 31 13.06 -9.44 5.76
CA GLY A 31 12.59 -9.39 4.38
C GLY A 31 13.72 -9.46 3.36
N MET A 32 14.83 -8.74 3.59
CA MET A 32 16.02 -8.83 2.72
C MET A 32 16.65 -10.23 2.71
N ARG A 33 16.62 -10.94 3.85
CA ARG A 33 17.12 -12.33 3.92
C ARG A 33 16.22 -13.30 3.16
N GLU A 34 14.92 -13.12 3.21
CA GLU A 34 13.95 -13.91 2.43
C GLU A 34 14.17 -13.75 0.92
N LEU A 35 14.66 -12.57 0.49
CA LEU A 35 15.06 -12.29 -0.90
C LEU A 35 16.52 -12.73 -1.23
N GLY A 36 17.19 -13.44 -0.32
CA GLY A 36 18.49 -14.04 -0.56
C GLY A 36 19.70 -13.17 -0.19
N HIS A 37 19.50 -12.01 0.45
CA HIS A 37 20.60 -11.15 0.87
C HIS A 37 21.14 -11.56 2.26
N SER A 38 22.45 -11.55 2.42
CA SER A 38 23.11 -11.81 3.72
C SER A 38 23.13 -10.57 4.62
N TRP A 39 21.95 -9.95 4.84
CA TRP A 39 21.87 -8.73 5.63
C TRP A 39 21.82 -9.00 7.14
N SER A 40 22.39 -8.06 7.89
CA SER A 40 22.30 -7.96 9.33
C SER A 40 21.80 -6.58 9.74
N LYS A 41 21.42 -6.39 11.01
CA LYS A 41 21.08 -5.04 11.53
C LYS A 41 22.24 -4.07 11.32
N THR A 42 23.48 -4.52 11.48
CA THR A 42 24.67 -3.73 11.24
C THR A 42 24.78 -3.33 9.76
N THR A 43 24.41 -4.21 8.83
CA THR A 43 24.37 -3.90 7.40
C THR A 43 23.43 -2.75 7.11
N LEU A 44 22.17 -2.83 7.56
CA LEU A 44 21.17 -1.79 7.37
C LEU A 44 21.56 -0.49 8.09
N PHE A 45 22.04 -0.58 9.33
CA PHE A 45 22.54 0.55 10.09
C PHE A 45 23.65 1.29 9.31
N ASN A 46 24.62 0.56 8.77
CA ASN A 46 25.71 1.13 8.00
C ASN A 46 25.25 1.81 6.71
N ILE A 47 24.22 1.28 6.06
CA ILE A 47 23.60 1.92 4.87
C ILE A 47 22.92 3.22 5.30
N GLU A 48 22.08 3.19 6.33
CA GLU A 48 21.33 4.36 6.82
C GLU A 48 22.25 5.48 7.35
N HIS A 49 23.46 5.13 7.81
CA HIS A 49 24.49 6.07 8.29
C HIS A 49 25.60 6.34 7.28
N ASN A 50 25.42 5.94 6.01
CA ASN A 50 26.34 6.25 4.90
C ASN A 50 27.75 5.69 5.04
N THR A 51 27.92 4.67 5.87
CA THR A 51 29.21 3.96 6.04
C THR A 51 29.33 2.72 5.16
N ARG A 52 28.21 2.31 4.50
CA ARG A 52 28.17 1.24 3.50
C ARG A 52 27.29 1.70 2.32
N ARG A 53 27.79 1.50 1.11
CA ARG A 53 27.01 1.77 -0.11
C ARG A 53 25.90 0.75 -0.29
N LEU A 54 24.75 1.22 -0.77
CA LEU A 54 23.64 0.39 -1.20
C LEU A 54 23.84 0.02 -2.67
N LEU A 55 23.82 -1.27 -2.98
CA LEU A 55 23.87 -1.75 -4.36
C LEU A 55 22.50 -1.55 -5.04
N ALA A 56 22.49 -1.38 -6.36
CA ALA A 56 21.24 -1.19 -7.10
C ALA A 56 20.27 -2.37 -6.95
N SER A 57 20.76 -3.61 -6.98
CA SER A 57 19.95 -4.80 -6.72
C SER A 57 19.37 -4.82 -5.30
N GLU A 58 20.18 -4.43 -4.30
CA GLU A 58 19.70 -4.33 -2.92
C GLU A 58 18.64 -3.23 -2.76
N ALA A 59 18.74 -2.13 -3.52
CA ALA A 59 17.77 -1.05 -3.48
C ALA A 59 16.39 -1.50 -4.00
N PHE A 60 16.36 -2.28 -5.09
CA PHE A 60 15.14 -2.87 -5.63
C PHE A 60 14.44 -3.78 -4.61
N ASP A 61 15.20 -4.73 -4.07
CA ASP A 61 14.68 -5.69 -3.11
C ASP A 61 14.28 -5.04 -1.79
N LEU A 62 15.01 -4.00 -1.36
CA LEU A 62 14.65 -3.21 -0.18
C LEU A 62 13.31 -2.49 -0.36
N LEU A 63 13.04 -1.92 -1.53
CA LEU A 63 11.74 -1.30 -1.81
C LEU A 63 10.61 -2.32 -1.71
N ILE A 64 10.78 -3.53 -2.26
CA ILE A 64 9.82 -4.63 -2.13
C ILE A 64 9.58 -4.96 -0.64
N CYS A 65 10.64 -5.15 0.14
CA CYS A 65 10.55 -5.42 1.59
C CYS A 65 9.80 -4.33 2.34
N LEU A 66 9.97 -3.08 1.93
CA LEU A 66 9.31 -1.93 2.55
C LEU A 66 7.89 -1.70 2.00
N GLY A 67 7.41 -2.55 1.07
CA GLY A 67 6.08 -2.48 0.47
C GLY A 67 5.92 -1.29 -0.50
N TYR A 68 6.98 -0.95 -1.22
CA TYR A 68 7.00 -0.01 -2.34
C TYR A 68 7.07 -0.76 -3.66
N ASP A 69 6.69 -0.09 -4.75
CA ASP A 69 6.85 -0.58 -6.12
C ASP A 69 8.22 -0.12 -6.65
N PRO A 70 9.20 -1.03 -6.87
CA PRO A 70 10.54 -0.61 -7.30
C PRO A 70 10.55 0.14 -8.63
N GLU A 71 9.64 -0.19 -9.56
CA GLU A 71 9.59 0.45 -10.87
C GLU A 71 9.15 1.91 -10.78
N LYS A 72 8.30 2.24 -9.81
CA LYS A 72 7.75 3.59 -9.62
C LYS A 72 8.47 4.38 -8.54
N ASP A 73 8.93 3.69 -7.50
CA ASP A 73 9.37 4.30 -6.25
C ASP A 73 10.91 4.38 -6.12
N LEU A 74 11.68 3.96 -7.13
CA LEU A 74 13.15 3.94 -7.08
C LEU A 74 13.75 5.31 -6.74
N MET A 75 13.12 6.38 -7.21
CA MET A 75 13.54 7.75 -6.92
C MET A 75 13.37 8.16 -5.45
N LEU A 76 12.62 7.39 -4.65
CA LEU A 76 12.58 7.61 -3.20
C LEU A 76 13.93 7.30 -2.53
N ILE A 77 14.73 6.43 -3.12
CA ILE A 77 16.09 6.11 -2.64
C ILE A 77 17.12 7.06 -3.24
N PHE A 78 17.09 7.27 -4.55
CA PHE A 78 18.16 7.96 -5.29
C PHE A 78 17.88 9.43 -5.59
N GLY A 79 16.65 9.89 -5.39
CA GLY A 79 16.26 11.29 -5.60
C GLY A 79 16.61 12.21 -4.44
N GLU A 80 16.29 13.49 -4.60
CA GLU A 80 16.35 14.42 -3.47
C GLU A 80 15.44 13.94 -2.33
N PRO A 81 15.86 14.07 -1.05
CA PRO A 81 15.08 13.59 0.07
C PRO A 81 13.71 14.27 0.05
N PRO A 82 12.60 13.50 0.01
CA PRO A 82 11.28 14.09 0.08
C PRO A 82 11.11 14.83 1.40
N SER A 83 10.43 15.96 1.38
CA SER A 83 10.07 16.68 2.58
C SER A 83 9.13 15.82 3.47
N PRO A 84 9.01 16.09 4.78
CA PRO A 84 8.02 15.45 5.64
C PRO A 84 6.59 15.55 5.09
N ALA A 85 6.28 16.64 4.37
CA ALA A 85 5.00 16.83 3.70
C ALA A 85 4.83 15.86 2.54
N ASP A 86 5.88 15.63 1.74
CA ASP A 86 5.83 14.70 0.60
C ASP A 86 5.60 13.26 1.08
N TYR A 87 6.24 12.81 2.15
CA TYR A 87 5.99 11.51 2.76
C TYR A 87 4.54 11.37 3.23
N SER A 88 4.00 12.42 3.83
CA SER A 88 2.60 12.46 4.28
C SER A 88 1.64 12.38 3.11
N MET A 89 1.88 13.12 2.04
CA MET A 89 1.06 13.14 0.82
C MET A 89 1.10 11.78 0.11
N GLN A 90 2.27 11.17 -0.05
CA GLN A 90 2.40 9.82 -0.63
C GLN A 90 1.65 8.77 0.20
N ARG A 91 1.71 8.87 1.53
CA ARG A 91 0.96 7.98 2.42
C ARG A 91 -0.55 8.15 2.24
N CYS A 92 -1.04 9.38 2.16
CA CYS A 92 -2.44 9.68 1.88
C CYS A 92 -2.88 9.11 0.52
N GLY A 93 -2.09 9.31 -0.54
CA GLY A 93 -2.37 8.76 -1.87
C GLY A 93 -2.52 7.24 -1.86
N ARG A 94 -1.59 6.52 -1.22
CA ARG A 94 -1.68 5.05 -1.09
C ARG A 94 -2.90 4.58 -0.29
N CYS A 95 -3.30 5.32 0.75
CA CYS A 95 -4.53 5.02 1.48
C CYS A 95 -5.76 5.24 0.61
N ALA A 96 -5.78 6.29 -0.19
CA ALA A 96 -6.86 6.56 -1.13
C ALA A 96 -7.02 5.43 -2.16
N THR A 97 -5.92 4.98 -2.79
CA THR A 97 -5.95 3.86 -3.73
C THR A 97 -6.50 2.58 -3.09
N LYS A 98 -6.07 2.24 -1.86
CA LYS A 98 -6.59 1.06 -1.16
C LYS A 98 -8.09 1.16 -0.86
N VAL A 99 -8.60 2.35 -0.58
CA VAL A 99 -10.04 2.59 -0.39
C VAL A 99 -10.79 2.41 -1.70
N GLU A 100 -10.23 2.91 -2.80
CA GLU A 100 -10.80 2.75 -4.15
C GLU A 100 -10.85 1.28 -4.57
N ASP A 101 -9.76 0.54 -4.38
CA ASP A 101 -9.71 -0.90 -4.66
C ASP A 101 -10.75 -1.67 -3.84
N ALA A 102 -10.86 -1.40 -2.53
CA ALA A 102 -11.84 -2.02 -1.67
C ALA A 102 -13.29 -1.68 -2.09
N TRP A 103 -13.52 -0.45 -2.56
CA TRP A 103 -14.80 -0.02 -3.07
C TRP A 103 -15.20 -0.76 -4.34
N ASN A 104 -14.27 -0.93 -5.29
CA ASN A 104 -14.50 -1.69 -6.52
C ASN A 104 -14.82 -3.17 -6.25
N VAL A 105 -14.12 -3.79 -5.29
CA VAL A 105 -14.43 -5.16 -4.85
C VAL A 105 -15.83 -5.23 -4.24
N TYR A 106 -16.23 -4.25 -3.44
CA TYR A 106 -17.56 -4.18 -2.85
C TYR A 106 -18.66 -4.04 -3.92
N LEU A 107 -18.47 -3.17 -4.92
CA LEU A 107 -19.42 -3.01 -6.03
C LEU A 107 -19.59 -4.29 -6.82
N GLY A 108 -18.50 -5.00 -7.11
CA GLY A 108 -18.56 -6.31 -7.77
C GLY A 108 -19.34 -7.34 -6.95
N ALA A 109 -19.18 -7.35 -5.61
CA ALA A 109 -19.94 -8.23 -4.75
C ALA A 109 -21.44 -7.90 -4.71
N LEU A 110 -21.81 -6.63 -4.76
CA LEU A 110 -23.21 -6.19 -4.88
C LEU A 110 -23.85 -6.67 -6.18
N GLU A 111 -23.16 -6.53 -7.30
CA GLU A 111 -23.66 -6.99 -8.61
C GLU A 111 -23.92 -8.51 -8.61
N VAL A 112 -23.00 -9.29 -8.05
CA VAL A 112 -23.16 -10.75 -7.91
C VAL A 112 -24.36 -11.07 -7.02
N ALA A 113 -24.54 -10.38 -5.90
CA ALA A 113 -25.67 -10.60 -4.98
C ALA A 113 -27.03 -10.28 -5.66
N GLU A 114 -27.12 -9.19 -6.39
CA GLU A 114 -28.34 -8.82 -7.13
C GLU A 114 -28.69 -9.85 -8.21
N LYS A 115 -27.67 -10.34 -8.93
CA LYS A 115 -27.85 -11.39 -9.94
C LYS A 115 -28.35 -12.68 -9.32
N SER A 116 -27.74 -13.15 -8.23
CA SER A 116 -28.19 -14.35 -7.50
C SER A 116 -29.64 -14.24 -7.02
N LEU A 117 -30.03 -13.10 -6.43
CA LEU A 117 -31.41 -12.87 -6.01
C LEU A 117 -32.40 -12.92 -7.17
N THR A 118 -32.00 -12.47 -8.35
CA THR A 118 -32.84 -12.52 -9.54
C THR A 118 -33.00 -13.95 -10.03
N GLU A 119 -31.89 -14.70 -10.16
CA GLU A 119 -31.91 -16.10 -10.60
C GLU A 119 -32.69 -17.01 -9.66
N GLU A 120 -32.53 -16.85 -8.34
CA GLU A 120 -33.27 -17.61 -7.33
C GLU A 120 -34.76 -17.27 -7.33
N THR A 121 -35.13 -16.01 -7.61
CA THR A 121 -36.53 -15.59 -7.74
C THR A 121 -37.16 -16.18 -9.01
N GLU A 122 -36.43 -16.23 -10.12
CA GLU A 122 -36.89 -16.82 -11.39
C GLU A 122 -37.08 -18.33 -11.29
N LYS A 123 -36.29 -19.02 -10.46
CA LYS A 123 -36.40 -20.46 -10.18
C LYS A 123 -37.45 -20.79 -9.12
N GLU A 124 -38.13 -19.79 -8.58
CA GLU A 124 -39.08 -19.95 -7.46
C GLU A 124 -38.47 -20.52 -6.16
N GLU A 125 -37.14 -20.47 -6.05
CA GLU A 125 -36.40 -20.93 -4.86
C GLU A 125 -36.61 -19.98 -3.67
N ILE A 126 -36.87 -18.70 -3.94
CA ILE A 126 -37.21 -17.68 -2.93
C ILE A 126 -38.47 -16.88 -3.33
N THR A 127 -39.16 -16.32 -2.35
CA THR A 127 -40.32 -15.47 -2.63
C THR A 127 -39.89 -14.08 -3.10
N LYS A 128 -40.71 -13.44 -3.94
CA LYS A 128 -40.47 -12.05 -4.39
C LYS A 128 -40.35 -11.08 -3.22
N GLU A 129 -41.16 -11.26 -2.18
CA GLU A 129 -41.13 -10.42 -0.97
C GLU A 129 -39.75 -10.52 -0.26
N TYR A 130 -39.21 -11.72 -0.15
CA TYR A 130 -37.87 -11.94 0.41
C TYR A 130 -36.79 -11.28 -0.43
N ALA A 131 -36.80 -11.48 -1.75
CA ALA A 131 -35.85 -10.88 -2.67
C ALA A 131 -35.90 -9.34 -2.59
N ASP A 132 -37.07 -8.72 -2.56
CA ASP A 132 -37.24 -7.27 -2.45
C ASP A 132 -36.71 -6.73 -1.11
N ALA A 133 -36.94 -7.47 -0.02
CA ALA A 133 -36.39 -7.12 1.28
C ALA A 133 -34.84 -7.13 1.28
N GLN A 134 -34.21 -8.13 0.64
CA GLN A 134 -32.75 -8.18 0.50
C GLN A 134 -32.20 -7.08 -0.41
N ARG A 135 -32.84 -6.81 -1.56
CA ARG A 135 -32.47 -5.67 -2.45
C ARG A 135 -32.52 -4.33 -1.71
N LYS A 136 -33.53 -4.14 -0.86
CA LYS A 136 -33.62 -2.92 -0.03
C LYS A 136 -32.43 -2.79 0.92
N LYS A 137 -31.97 -3.90 1.53
CA LYS A 137 -30.76 -3.89 2.37
C LYS A 137 -29.50 -3.56 1.57
N LEU A 138 -29.32 -4.17 0.40
CA LEU A 138 -28.16 -3.90 -0.48
C LEU A 138 -28.09 -2.42 -0.84
N ARG A 139 -29.19 -1.81 -1.29
CA ARG A 139 -29.26 -0.38 -1.60
C ARG A 139 -28.97 0.53 -0.40
N THR A 140 -29.38 0.11 0.80
CA THR A 140 -29.09 0.85 2.03
C THR A 140 -27.58 0.84 2.33
N TRP A 141 -26.94 -0.31 2.20
CA TRP A 141 -25.51 -0.45 2.38
C TRP A 141 -24.71 0.34 1.34
N GLU A 142 -25.09 0.23 0.06
CA GLU A 142 -24.46 1.00 -1.02
C GLU A 142 -24.53 2.52 -0.77
N ARG A 143 -25.69 3.02 -0.37
CA ARG A 143 -25.88 4.44 -0.02
C ARG A 143 -25.00 4.85 1.14
N SER A 144 -25.01 4.08 2.24
CA SER A 144 -24.21 4.37 3.44
C SER A 144 -22.72 4.41 3.15
N MET A 145 -22.22 3.48 2.35
CA MET A 145 -20.81 3.43 1.95
C MET A 145 -20.44 4.58 1.02
N SER A 146 -21.30 4.87 0.03
CA SER A 146 -21.11 5.99 -0.91
C SER A 146 -21.05 7.34 -0.18
N GLU A 147 -21.92 7.55 0.81
CA GLU A 147 -21.91 8.74 1.66
C GLU A 147 -20.67 8.83 2.54
N ALA A 148 -20.20 7.71 3.08
CA ALA A 148 -18.99 7.68 3.89
C ALA A 148 -17.73 8.05 3.09
N ILE A 149 -17.66 7.62 1.81
CA ILE A 149 -16.55 7.95 0.91
C ILE A 149 -16.59 9.43 0.50
N LYS A 150 -17.77 10.00 0.25
CA LYS A 150 -17.93 11.42 -0.17
C LYS A 150 -17.66 12.44 0.95
N LYS A 151 -17.74 12.04 2.21
CA LYS A 151 -17.51 12.93 3.39
C LYS A 151 -16.04 13.07 3.77
N LYS A 152 -15.11 12.44 3.07
CA LYS A 152 -13.65 12.57 3.27
C LYS A 152 -13.01 13.39 2.16
#